data_0e3eda0d92d52ba7516b6dfbc6f24491
#
_entry.id   0e3eda0d92d52ba7516b6dfbc6f24491
#
_cell.length_a   1.000
_cell.length_b   1.000
_cell.length_c   1.000
_cell.angle_alpha   90.00
_cell.angle_beta   90.00
_cell.angle_gamma   90.00
#
_symmetry.space_group_name_H-M   'P 1'
#
loop_
_entity.id
_entity.type
_entity.pdbx_description
1 polymer ?
#
loop_
_entity_poly.entity_id
_entity_poly.type
_entity_poly.pdbx_seq_one_letter_code
_entity_poly.pdbx_strand_id
1 'polypeptide(L)'
;PFLLKPVLEGTADHVIGNRLEKYSPGAFTKLNLIGNRLINTLFDTVYGVQLRDILSGYRAFTLESIRELELNKTGFEIETEISVECVLKKQRVEEISITYLPRSKKGATKLNPVKDGIRIGSTIYRLAKVHNPMFYFGIIGFAFIIAGLFTGTYVVVEWFKDITHVLLSVLTALFIIFGLQMFIFGMLSDLIVTLHRQTVNLIQERNKQRK
;
A
#
# COMPACT_ATOMS: atom_id res chain seq x y z
N PRO A 1 -0.88 -28.20 -7.15
CA PRO A 1 -1.99 -28.37 -8.10
C PRO A 1 -3.11 -27.36 -7.86
N PHE A 2 -3.55 -27.10 -6.61
CA PHE A 2 -4.69 -26.21 -6.33
C PHE A 2 -4.46 -24.75 -6.77
N LEU A 3 -3.26 -24.23 -6.61
CA LEU A 3 -2.95 -22.84 -6.96
C LEU A 3 -3.00 -22.61 -8.48
N LEU A 4 -2.73 -23.62 -9.28
CA LEU A 4 -2.74 -23.51 -10.73
C LEU A 4 -4.15 -23.61 -11.33
N LYS A 5 -5.13 -24.10 -10.59
CA LYS A 5 -6.47 -24.37 -11.11
C LYS A 5 -7.13 -23.09 -11.69
N PRO A 6 -7.23 -21.96 -10.99
CA PRO A 6 -7.84 -20.76 -11.58
C PRO A 6 -7.08 -20.21 -12.79
N VAL A 7 -5.74 -20.34 -12.79
CA VAL A 7 -4.92 -19.93 -13.93
C VAL A 7 -5.23 -20.79 -15.17
N LEU A 8 -5.35 -22.10 -14.99
CA LEU A 8 -5.63 -23.05 -16.09
C LEU A 8 -7.09 -22.93 -16.58
N GLU A 9 -8.02 -22.62 -15.69
CA GLU A 9 -9.42 -22.38 -16.03
C GLU A 9 -9.66 -20.97 -16.62
N GLY A 10 -8.66 -20.10 -16.60
CA GLY A 10 -8.73 -18.75 -17.15
C GLY A 10 -9.58 -17.79 -16.28
N THR A 11 -9.87 -18.14 -15.02
CA THR A 11 -10.61 -17.26 -14.08
C THR A 11 -9.73 -16.21 -13.43
N ALA A 12 -8.42 -16.51 -13.25
CA ALA A 12 -7.43 -15.61 -12.69
C ALA A 12 -6.18 -15.49 -13.56
N ASP A 13 -5.60 -14.29 -13.58
CA ASP A 13 -4.33 -14.01 -14.22
C ASP A 13 -3.15 -14.24 -13.26
N HIS A 14 -3.43 -14.05 -11.96
CA HIS A 14 -2.50 -14.23 -10.87
C HIS A 14 -3.20 -14.83 -9.65
N VAL A 15 -2.59 -15.83 -9.03
CA VAL A 15 -3.11 -16.49 -7.83
C VAL A 15 -2.10 -16.40 -6.69
N ILE A 16 -2.56 -16.01 -5.52
CA ILE A 16 -1.76 -15.90 -4.28
C ILE A 16 -2.17 -17.03 -3.33
N GLY A 17 -1.19 -17.78 -2.82
CA GLY A 17 -1.42 -18.73 -1.75
C GLY A 17 -1.47 -18.02 -0.40
N ASN A 18 -2.68 -17.86 0.17
CA ASN A 18 -2.90 -17.22 1.45
C ASN A 18 -2.49 -18.15 2.60
N ARG A 19 -1.44 -17.75 3.34
CA ARG A 19 -0.86 -18.48 4.48
C ARG A 19 -1.53 -18.14 5.81
N LEU A 20 -2.23 -17.00 5.88
CA LEU A 20 -2.74 -16.43 7.13
C LEU A 20 -4.09 -17.04 7.54
N GLU A 21 -4.75 -17.76 6.66
CA GLU A 21 -6.04 -18.38 6.94
C GLU A 21 -5.90 -19.78 7.58
N LYS A 22 -4.94 -20.59 7.09
CA LYS A 22 -4.70 -21.94 7.59
C LYS A 22 -3.22 -22.14 7.90
N TYR A 23 -2.83 -21.96 9.15
CA TYR A 23 -1.46 -22.19 9.58
C TYR A 23 -1.37 -23.04 10.84
N SER A 24 -0.32 -23.86 10.92
CA SER A 24 -0.07 -24.71 12.09
C SER A 24 0.51 -23.91 13.26
N PRO A 25 0.29 -24.34 14.51
CA PRO A 25 0.94 -23.73 15.67
C PRO A 25 2.45 -23.59 15.48
N GLY A 26 3.00 -22.42 15.78
CA GLY A 26 4.44 -22.13 15.63
C GLY A 26 4.89 -21.72 14.22
N ALA A 27 4.01 -21.68 13.22
CA ALA A 27 4.33 -21.22 11.86
C ALA A 27 4.59 -19.72 11.79
N PHE A 28 3.88 -18.93 12.61
CA PHE A 28 4.06 -17.49 12.74
C PHE A 28 4.25 -17.08 14.19
N THR A 29 5.07 -16.06 14.44
CA THR A 29 5.08 -15.33 15.71
C THR A 29 3.92 -14.35 15.77
N LYS A 30 3.50 -13.94 16.98
CA LYS A 30 2.46 -12.90 17.16
C LYS A 30 2.85 -11.60 16.43
N LEU A 31 4.12 -11.21 16.50
CA LEU A 31 4.63 -10.01 15.82
C LEU A 31 4.52 -10.12 14.30
N ASN A 32 4.82 -11.30 13.73
CA ASN A 32 4.67 -11.52 12.29
C ASN A 32 3.21 -11.42 11.84
N LEU A 33 2.27 -11.95 12.62
CA LEU A 33 0.84 -11.85 12.31
C LEU A 33 0.34 -10.41 12.36
N ILE A 34 0.72 -9.66 13.39
CA ILE A 34 0.37 -8.23 13.51
C ILE A 34 0.98 -7.45 12.34
N GLY A 35 2.27 -7.67 12.05
CA GLY A 35 2.95 -7.01 10.94
C GLY A 35 2.31 -7.31 9.57
N ASN A 36 1.98 -8.57 9.29
CA ASN A 36 1.28 -8.95 8.06
C ASN A 36 -0.10 -8.25 7.95
N ARG A 37 -0.89 -8.25 9.03
CA ARG A 37 -2.20 -7.59 9.03
C ARG A 37 -2.07 -6.09 8.79
N LEU A 38 -1.11 -5.44 9.45
CA LEU A 38 -0.86 -4.01 9.28
C LEU A 38 -0.48 -3.67 7.83
N ILE A 39 0.41 -4.46 7.23
CA ILE A 39 0.86 -4.27 5.85
C ILE A 39 -0.29 -4.52 4.86
N ASN A 40 -1.11 -5.57 5.06
CA ASN A 40 -2.27 -5.83 4.22
C ASN A 40 -3.31 -4.72 4.34
N THR A 41 -3.58 -4.20 5.56
CA THR A 41 -4.48 -3.07 5.76
C THR A 41 -3.96 -1.79 5.10
N LEU A 42 -2.65 -1.54 5.19
CA LEU A 42 -2.02 -0.41 4.51
C LEU A 42 -2.19 -0.53 2.99
N PHE A 43 -1.97 -1.72 2.44
CA PHE A 43 -2.15 -1.99 1.02
C PHE A 43 -3.59 -1.76 0.56
N ASP A 44 -4.58 -2.30 1.32
CA ASP A 44 -6.00 -2.10 1.06
C ASP A 44 -6.38 -0.61 1.09
N THR A 45 -5.92 0.12 2.10
CA THR A 45 -6.18 1.56 2.22
C THR A 45 -5.60 2.36 1.05
N VAL A 46 -4.40 1.97 0.57
CA VAL A 46 -3.70 2.68 -0.52
C VAL A 46 -4.27 2.35 -1.89
N TYR A 47 -4.59 1.09 -2.14
CA TYR A 47 -4.94 0.60 -3.49
C TYR A 47 -6.43 0.24 -3.64
N GLY A 48 -7.20 0.21 -2.55
CA GLY A 48 -8.63 -0.11 -2.56
C GLY A 48 -8.95 -1.56 -2.93
N VAL A 49 -7.98 -2.47 -2.82
CA VAL A 49 -8.11 -3.89 -3.14
C VAL A 49 -7.74 -4.74 -1.94
N GLN A 50 -8.70 -5.53 -1.46
CA GLN A 50 -8.51 -6.41 -0.30
C GLN A 50 -7.73 -7.66 -0.68
N LEU A 51 -6.43 -7.66 -0.39
CA LEU A 51 -5.60 -8.85 -0.43
C LEU A 51 -5.17 -9.22 1.00
N ARG A 52 -5.37 -10.48 1.37
CA ARG A 52 -5.18 -10.96 2.75
C ARG A 52 -3.75 -11.37 3.07
N ASP A 53 -2.94 -11.73 2.05
CA ASP A 53 -1.54 -12.13 2.23
C ASP A 53 -0.63 -11.67 1.08
N ILE A 54 -0.44 -10.35 0.95
CA ILE A 54 0.42 -9.75 -0.09
C ILE A 54 1.90 -10.12 0.05
N LEU A 55 2.32 -10.59 1.23
CA LEU A 55 3.70 -11.02 1.52
C LEU A 55 3.93 -12.50 1.23
N SER A 56 2.94 -13.20 0.68
CA SER A 56 3.11 -14.59 0.26
C SER A 56 3.95 -14.66 -1.01
N GLY A 57 5.03 -15.41 -0.98
CA GLY A 57 5.83 -15.74 -2.17
C GLY A 57 5.31 -16.97 -2.93
N TYR A 58 4.27 -17.65 -2.43
CA TYR A 58 3.68 -18.81 -3.10
C TYR A 58 2.59 -18.34 -4.07
N ARG A 59 2.97 -18.20 -5.33
CA ARG A 59 2.14 -17.56 -6.36
C ARG A 59 2.12 -18.37 -7.66
N ALA A 60 1.04 -18.22 -8.42
CA ALA A 60 0.92 -18.72 -9.79
C ALA A 60 0.48 -17.59 -10.71
N PHE A 61 0.97 -17.61 -11.96
CA PHE A 61 0.70 -16.58 -12.95
C PHE A 61 0.40 -17.22 -14.30
N THR A 62 -0.38 -16.53 -15.11
CA THR A 62 -0.34 -16.76 -16.56
C THR A 62 0.96 -16.21 -17.12
N LEU A 63 1.40 -16.75 -18.27
CA LEU A 63 2.61 -16.26 -18.94
C LEU A 63 2.47 -14.79 -19.39
N GLU A 64 1.27 -14.40 -19.76
CA GLU A 64 0.93 -13.04 -20.15
C GLU A 64 1.05 -12.10 -18.96
N SER A 65 0.40 -12.45 -17.85
CA SER A 65 0.45 -11.67 -16.61
C SER A 65 1.89 -11.36 -16.15
N ILE A 66 2.76 -12.39 -16.10
CA ILE A 66 4.13 -12.19 -15.60
C ILE A 66 5.00 -11.35 -16.55
N ARG A 67 4.75 -11.41 -17.86
CA ARG A 67 5.49 -10.61 -18.84
C ARG A 67 5.16 -9.12 -18.78
N GLU A 68 3.99 -8.78 -18.31
CA GLU A 68 3.55 -7.40 -18.14
C GLU A 68 4.14 -6.72 -16.91
N LEU A 69 4.64 -7.49 -15.93
CA LEU A 69 5.14 -6.92 -14.68
C LEU A 69 6.47 -6.19 -14.88
N GLU A 70 6.54 -4.97 -14.37
CA GLU A 70 7.74 -4.14 -14.35
C GLU A 70 8.33 -4.10 -12.94
N LEU A 71 9.21 -5.06 -12.64
CA LEU A 71 9.75 -5.25 -11.30
C LEU A 71 11.14 -4.66 -11.18
N ASN A 72 11.34 -3.81 -10.17
CA ASN A 72 12.58 -3.12 -9.87
C ASN A 72 13.15 -3.46 -8.49
N LYS A 73 12.38 -4.17 -7.64
CA LYS A 73 12.78 -4.51 -6.29
C LYS A 73 13.37 -5.91 -6.21
N THR A 74 14.14 -6.13 -5.15
CA THR A 74 14.74 -7.40 -4.83
C THR A 74 14.49 -7.75 -3.36
N GLY A 75 14.60 -9.04 -3.00
CA GLY A 75 14.37 -9.49 -1.64
C GLY A 75 12.88 -9.52 -1.27
N PHE A 76 12.54 -9.21 -0.01
CA PHE A 76 11.17 -9.31 0.52
C PHE A 76 10.22 -8.21 0.05
N GLU A 77 10.70 -7.23 -0.68
CA GLU A 77 9.88 -6.17 -1.26
C GLU A 77 9.23 -6.58 -2.58
N ILE A 78 9.77 -7.64 -3.21
CA ILE A 78 9.31 -8.08 -4.54
C ILE A 78 7.87 -8.59 -4.51
N GLU A 79 7.48 -9.32 -3.47
CA GLU A 79 6.10 -9.83 -3.35
C GLU A 79 5.09 -8.69 -3.25
N THR A 80 5.48 -7.62 -2.57
CA THR A 80 4.66 -6.40 -2.45
C THR A 80 4.59 -5.67 -3.79
N GLU A 81 5.72 -5.51 -4.49
CA GLU A 81 5.76 -4.86 -5.80
C GLU A 81 4.94 -5.63 -6.84
N ILE A 82 5.04 -6.95 -6.87
CA ILE A 82 4.19 -7.81 -7.71
C ILE A 82 2.71 -7.55 -7.43
N SER A 83 2.30 -7.51 -6.15
CA SER A 83 0.90 -7.27 -5.80
C SER A 83 0.43 -5.89 -6.25
N VAL A 84 1.27 -4.86 -6.11
CA VAL A 84 1.00 -3.49 -6.58
C VAL A 84 0.84 -3.48 -8.11
N GLU A 85 1.80 -4.03 -8.84
CA GLU A 85 1.79 -4.07 -10.31
C GLU A 85 0.54 -4.80 -10.84
N CYS A 86 0.20 -5.95 -10.27
CA CYS A 86 -1.01 -6.69 -10.65
C CYS A 86 -2.28 -5.86 -10.49
N VAL A 87 -2.42 -5.15 -9.37
CA VAL A 87 -3.58 -4.29 -9.10
C VAL A 87 -3.61 -3.09 -10.07
N LEU A 88 -2.46 -2.45 -10.30
CA LEU A 88 -2.37 -1.30 -11.21
C LEU A 88 -2.69 -1.67 -12.66
N LYS A 89 -2.30 -2.86 -13.09
CA LYS A 89 -2.58 -3.40 -14.43
C LYS A 89 -3.95 -4.08 -14.51
N LYS A 90 -4.75 -3.99 -13.44
CA LYS A 90 -6.11 -4.56 -13.34
C LYS A 90 -6.16 -6.04 -13.67
N GLN A 91 -5.11 -6.78 -13.33
CA GLN A 91 -5.09 -8.23 -13.47
C GLN A 91 -6.08 -8.87 -12.50
N ARG A 92 -6.69 -9.96 -12.90
CA ARG A 92 -7.61 -10.73 -12.05
C ARG A 92 -6.80 -11.53 -11.03
N VAL A 93 -6.78 -11.06 -9.78
CA VAL A 93 -6.03 -11.68 -8.69
C VAL A 93 -6.99 -12.49 -7.82
N GLU A 94 -6.69 -13.77 -7.62
CA GLU A 94 -7.40 -14.64 -6.68
C GLU A 94 -6.49 -15.07 -5.53
N GLU A 95 -7.08 -15.30 -4.36
CA GLU A 95 -6.39 -15.85 -3.20
C GLU A 95 -6.93 -17.24 -2.87
N ILE A 96 -6.03 -18.21 -2.74
CA ILE A 96 -6.36 -19.55 -2.33
C ILE A 96 -5.71 -19.86 -0.98
N SER A 97 -6.52 -20.30 -0.03
CA SER A 97 -6.03 -20.71 1.28
C SER A 97 -5.12 -21.93 1.16
N ILE A 98 -3.92 -21.81 1.73
CA ILE A 98 -2.93 -22.89 1.77
C ILE A 98 -2.58 -23.24 3.22
N THR A 99 -2.27 -24.52 3.46
CA THR A 99 -1.77 -24.95 4.77
C THR A 99 -0.31 -24.54 4.92
N TYR A 100 -0.02 -23.66 5.89
CA TYR A 100 1.33 -23.19 6.15
C TYR A 100 1.91 -23.88 7.41
N LEU A 101 2.99 -24.62 7.20
CA LEU A 101 3.67 -25.37 8.24
C LEU A 101 4.86 -24.59 8.83
N PRO A 102 5.24 -24.86 10.10
CA PRO A 102 6.43 -24.27 10.66
C PRO A 102 7.68 -24.64 9.85
N ARG A 103 8.57 -23.67 9.66
CA ARG A 103 9.86 -23.93 8.98
C ARG A 103 10.74 -24.84 9.84
N SER A 104 11.45 -25.77 9.20
CA SER A 104 12.44 -26.58 9.91
C SER A 104 13.55 -25.68 10.47
N LYS A 105 14.19 -26.10 11.58
CA LYS A 105 15.29 -25.35 12.24
C LYS A 105 16.45 -25.00 11.30
N LYS A 106 16.66 -25.76 10.21
CA LYS A 106 17.66 -25.48 9.17
C LYS A 106 17.25 -24.34 8.22
N GLY A 107 15.97 -23.96 8.17
CA GLY A 107 15.41 -22.90 7.34
C GLY A 107 15.00 -21.67 8.13
N ALA A 108 15.69 -21.35 9.24
CA ALA A 108 15.38 -20.18 10.06
C ALA A 108 15.36 -18.91 9.22
N THR A 109 14.31 -18.14 9.38
CA THR A 109 14.10 -16.89 8.64
C THR A 109 15.17 -15.87 9.03
N LYS A 110 15.90 -15.33 8.05
CA LYS A 110 16.76 -14.15 8.25
C LYS A 110 15.95 -12.84 8.35
N LEU A 111 14.62 -12.94 8.40
CA LEU A 111 13.70 -11.82 8.51
C LEU A 111 13.81 -11.17 9.89
N ASN A 112 14.10 -9.88 9.89
CA ASN A 112 13.89 -9.02 11.06
C ASN A 112 12.50 -8.39 10.90
N PRO A 113 11.48 -8.79 11.69
CA PRO A 113 10.09 -8.37 11.48
C PRO A 113 9.90 -6.86 11.49
N VAL A 114 10.66 -6.13 12.31
CA VAL A 114 10.56 -4.66 12.40
C VAL A 114 11.26 -3.99 11.22
N LYS A 115 12.52 -4.37 10.95
CA LYS A 115 13.31 -3.75 9.88
C LYS A 115 12.71 -4.02 8.50
N ASP A 116 12.32 -5.26 8.25
CA ASP A 116 11.73 -5.64 6.97
C ASP A 116 10.30 -5.10 6.84
N GLY A 117 9.53 -5.03 7.94
CA GLY A 117 8.21 -4.39 7.96
C GLY A 117 8.27 -2.90 7.62
N ILE A 118 9.23 -2.15 8.19
CA ILE A 118 9.45 -0.74 7.83
C ILE A 118 9.84 -0.60 6.35
N ARG A 119 10.70 -1.47 5.85
CA ARG A 119 11.13 -1.46 4.45
C ARG A 119 9.97 -1.72 3.49
N ILE A 120 9.15 -2.73 3.77
CA ILE A 120 7.95 -3.06 2.98
C ILE A 120 6.95 -1.91 3.05
N GLY A 121 6.65 -1.38 4.24
CA GLY A 121 5.76 -0.23 4.41
C GLY A 121 6.26 1.00 3.65
N SER A 122 7.57 1.28 3.66
CA SER A 122 8.17 2.38 2.90
C SER A 122 8.06 2.15 1.38
N THR A 123 8.09 0.91 0.93
CA THR A 123 7.90 0.57 -0.48
C THR A 123 6.46 0.82 -0.92
N ILE A 124 5.46 0.37 -0.14
CA ILE A 124 4.05 0.68 -0.39
C ILE A 124 3.84 2.20 -0.45
N TYR A 125 4.39 2.93 0.52
CA TYR A 125 4.28 4.39 0.57
C TYR A 125 4.94 5.10 -0.63
N ARG A 126 6.12 4.64 -1.07
CA ARG A 126 6.79 5.19 -2.27
C ARG A 126 6.01 4.93 -3.55
N LEU A 127 5.47 3.72 -3.69
CA LEU A 127 4.64 3.35 -4.83
C LEU A 127 3.32 4.14 -4.81
N ALA A 128 2.75 4.38 -3.62
CA ALA A 128 1.57 5.22 -3.46
C ALA A 128 1.78 6.65 -3.97
N LYS A 129 2.98 7.23 -3.81
CA LYS A 129 3.30 8.58 -4.30
C LYS A 129 3.04 8.75 -5.80
N VAL A 130 3.30 7.69 -6.58
CA VAL A 130 3.14 7.71 -8.04
C VAL A 130 1.71 7.33 -8.45
N HIS A 131 1.10 6.39 -7.72
CA HIS A 131 -0.14 5.76 -8.13
C HIS A 131 -1.38 6.23 -7.36
N ASN A 132 -1.19 6.74 -6.14
CA ASN A 132 -2.24 7.32 -5.31
C ASN A 132 -1.70 8.56 -4.58
N PRO A 133 -1.46 9.66 -5.30
CA PRO A 133 -0.87 10.87 -4.74
C PRO A 133 -1.77 11.50 -3.67
N MET A 134 -3.09 11.35 -3.77
CA MET A 134 -4.01 11.86 -2.76
C MET A 134 -3.75 11.24 -1.38
N PHE A 135 -3.48 9.92 -1.31
CA PHE A 135 -3.11 9.25 -0.06
C PHE A 135 -1.78 9.78 0.48
N TYR A 136 -0.77 9.96 -0.40
CA TYR A 136 0.54 10.46 -0.02
C TYR A 136 0.49 11.86 0.60
N PHE A 137 -0.10 12.82 -0.12
CA PHE A 137 -0.24 14.20 0.34
C PHE A 137 -1.25 14.33 1.49
N GLY A 138 -2.29 13.48 1.48
CA GLY A 138 -3.31 13.44 2.53
C GLY A 138 -2.75 13.12 3.90
N ILE A 139 -1.84 12.13 4.02
CA ILE A 139 -1.18 11.81 5.30
C ILE A 139 -0.37 13.01 5.81
N ILE A 140 0.39 13.66 4.92
CA ILE A 140 1.21 14.83 5.29
C ILE A 140 0.29 15.97 5.74
N GLY A 141 -0.75 16.28 4.96
CA GLY A 141 -1.71 17.32 5.29
C GLY A 141 -2.43 17.07 6.62
N PHE A 142 -2.85 15.82 6.85
CA PHE A 142 -3.50 15.43 8.10
C PHE A 142 -2.59 15.58 9.32
N ALA A 143 -1.30 15.22 9.19
CA ALA A 143 -0.32 15.40 10.26
C ALA A 143 -0.14 16.89 10.63
N PHE A 144 -0.07 17.78 9.62
CA PHE A 144 -0.01 19.22 9.85
C PHE A 144 -1.29 19.79 10.48
N ILE A 145 -2.46 19.34 10.06
CA ILE A 145 -3.74 19.77 10.67
C ILE A 145 -3.81 19.33 12.13
N ILE A 146 -3.42 18.10 12.46
CA ILE A 146 -3.38 17.63 13.85
C ILE A 146 -2.41 18.47 14.67
N ALA A 147 -1.21 18.75 14.16
CA ALA A 147 -0.25 19.61 14.85
C ALA A 147 -0.81 21.01 15.08
N GLY A 148 -1.50 21.58 14.08
CA GLY A 148 -2.19 22.87 14.18
C GLY A 148 -3.32 22.87 15.20
N LEU A 149 -4.15 21.84 15.22
CA LEU A 149 -5.21 21.70 16.22
C LEU A 149 -4.66 21.57 17.64
N PHE A 150 -3.57 20.82 17.81
CA PHE A 150 -2.93 20.63 19.11
C PHE A 150 -2.33 21.95 19.64
N THR A 151 -1.56 22.65 18.80
CA THR A 151 -0.98 23.95 19.15
C THR A 151 -2.06 25.01 19.34
N GLY A 152 -3.11 25.01 18.52
CA GLY A 152 -4.24 25.92 18.62
C GLY A 152 -5.03 25.75 19.93
N THR A 153 -5.32 24.50 20.30
CA THR A 153 -5.98 24.20 21.58
C THR A 153 -5.14 24.69 22.76
N TYR A 154 -3.82 24.49 22.72
CA TYR A 154 -2.93 25.00 23.74
C TYR A 154 -2.99 26.54 23.85
N VAL A 155 -2.89 27.25 22.71
CA VAL A 155 -2.96 28.72 22.66
C VAL A 155 -4.28 29.25 23.22
N VAL A 156 -5.40 28.60 22.88
CA VAL A 156 -6.73 29.00 23.39
C VAL A 156 -6.83 28.79 24.89
N VAL A 157 -6.33 27.67 25.42
CA VAL A 157 -6.32 27.40 26.87
C VAL A 157 -5.49 28.45 27.65
N GLU A 158 -4.32 28.81 27.14
CA GLU A 158 -3.44 29.82 27.75
C GLU A 158 -4.04 31.22 27.65
N TRP A 159 -4.75 31.51 26.56
CA TRP A 159 -5.46 32.80 26.42
C TRP A 159 -6.53 33.00 27.48
N PHE A 160 -7.25 31.96 27.89
CA PHE A 160 -8.18 32.03 29.02
C PHE A 160 -7.51 32.29 30.38
N LYS A 161 -6.19 32.17 30.46
CA LYS A 161 -5.36 32.47 31.64
C LYS A 161 -4.67 33.84 31.51
N ASP A 162 -5.12 34.69 30.56
CA ASP A 162 -4.51 35.96 30.21
C ASP A 162 -3.06 35.90 29.71
N ILE A 163 -2.64 34.74 29.24
CA ILE A 163 -1.30 34.54 28.66
C ILE A 163 -1.42 34.50 27.13
N THR A 164 -0.76 35.44 26.45
CA THR A 164 -0.78 35.50 24.98
C THR A 164 0.51 34.97 24.34
N HIS A 165 0.34 34.05 23.38
CA HIS A 165 1.44 33.44 22.64
C HIS A 165 1.37 33.79 21.14
N VAL A 166 1.71 35.04 20.78
CA VAL A 166 1.58 35.57 19.41
C VAL A 166 2.30 34.70 18.40
N LEU A 167 3.57 34.33 18.67
CA LEU A 167 4.35 33.49 17.74
C LEU A 167 3.73 32.11 17.54
N LEU A 168 3.22 31.50 18.61
CA LEU A 168 2.59 30.18 18.54
C LEU A 168 1.25 30.24 17.80
N SER A 169 0.50 31.33 17.93
CA SER A 169 -0.75 31.56 17.19
C SER A 169 -0.50 31.64 15.68
N VAL A 170 0.58 32.34 15.27
CA VAL A 170 0.99 32.41 13.87
C VAL A 170 1.42 31.02 13.37
N LEU A 171 2.19 30.30 14.16
CA LEU A 171 2.63 28.93 13.81
C LEU A 171 1.44 27.97 13.66
N THR A 172 0.44 28.09 14.54
CA THR A 172 -0.81 27.31 14.44
C THR A 172 -1.53 27.58 13.12
N ALA A 173 -1.67 28.85 12.73
CA ALA A 173 -2.29 29.21 11.46
C ALA A 173 -1.50 28.65 10.27
N LEU A 174 -0.16 28.73 10.30
CA LEU A 174 0.71 28.16 9.27
C LEU A 174 0.54 26.65 9.15
N PHE A 175 0.46 25.91 10.25
CA PHE A 175 0.24 24.46 10.21
C PHE A 175 -1.09 24.11 9.55
N ILE A 176 -2.17 24.80 9.90
CA ILE A 176 -3.49 24.55 9.32
C ILE A 176 -3.48 24.87 7.82
N ILE A 177 -2.96 26.04 7.43
CA ILE A 177 -2.88 26.44 6.02
C ILE A 177 -2.04 25.44 5.22
N PHE A 178 -0.86 25.03 5.73
CA PHE A 178 0.00 24.07 5.07
C PHE A 178 -0.67 22.70 4.92
N GLY A 179 -1.38 22.26 5.96
CA GLY A 179 -2.16 21.03 5.93
C GLY A 179 -3.24 21.05 4.83
N LEU A 180 -4.00 22.15 4.73
CA LEU A 180 -5.00 22.33 3.68
C LEU A 180 -4.37 22.40 2.27
N GLN A 181 -3.22 23.07 2.11
CA GLN A 181 -2.48 23.10 0.85
C GLN A 181 -2.06 21.70 0.40
N MET A 182 -1.60 20.85 1.34
CA MET A 182 -1.25 19.47 1.01
C MET A 182 -2.44 18.67 0.50
N PHE A 183 -3.64 18.84 1.05
CA PHE A 183 -4.86 18.23 0.52
C PHE A 183 -5.16 18.70 -0.91
N ILE A 184 -5.06 20.01 -1.17
CA ILE A 184 -5.29 20.55 -2.52
C ILE A 184 -4.28 19.98 -3.50
N PHE A 185 -3.00 19.89 -3.15
CA PHE A 185 -1.98 19.25 -3.99
C PHE A 185 -2.26 17.76 -4.21
N GLY A 186 -2.76 17.06 -3.20
CA GLY A 186 -3.19 15.68 -3.33
C GLY A 186 -4.30 15.50 -4.35
N MET A 187 -5.34 16.31 -4.28
CA MET A 187 -6.47 16.30 -5.22
C MET A 187 -6.03 16.63 -6.65
N LEU A 188 -5.21 17.68 -6.82
CA LEU A 188 -4.70 18.06 -8.14
C LEU A 188 -3.82 16.96 -8.75
N SER A 189 -2.94 16.38 -7.95
CA SER A 189 -2.07 15.29 -8.41
C SER A 189 -2.87 14.05 -8.79
N ASP A 190 -3.91 13.70 -8.03
CA ASP A 190 -4.80 12.57 -8.34
C ASP A 190 -5.57 12.80 -9.64
N LEU A 191 -6.06 14.01 -9.85
CA LEU A 191 -6.70 14.40 -11.10
C LEU A 191 -5.75 14.26 -12.29
N ILE A 192 -4.50 14.72 -12.17
CA ILE A 192 -3.49 14.60 -13.22
C ILE A 192 -3.20 13.14 -13.56
N VAL A 193 -3.01 12.30 -12.55
CA VAL A 193 -2.77 10.85 -12.74
C VAL A 193 -3.96 10.19 -13.41
N THR A 194 -5.18 10.52 -13.00
CA THR A 194 -6.41 9.98 -13.57
C THR A 194 -6.57 10.37 -15.04
N LEU A 195 -6.38 11.65 -15.39
CA LEU A 195 -6.44 12.14 -16.76
C LEU A 195 -5.35 11.49 -17.63
N HIS A 196 -4.13 11.35 -17.11
CA HIS A 196 -3.06 10.68 -17.83
C HIS A 196 -3.41 9.22 -18.15
N ARG A 197 -3.93 8.47 -17.18
CA ARG A 197 -4.38 7.08 -17.40
C ARG A 197 -5.50 6.99 -18.44
N GLN A 198 -6.47 7.88 -18.41
CA GLN A 198 -7.54 7.93 -19.41
C GLN A 198 -6.98 8.18 -20.81
N THR A 199 -6.05 9.12 -20.94
CA THR A 199 -5.41 9.44 -22.21
C THR A 199 -4.63 8.24 -22.77
N VAL A 200 -3.84 7.56 -21.93
CA VAL A 200 -3.09 6.36 -22.34
C VAL A 200 -4.04 5.25 -22.80
N ASN A 201 -5.12 4.99 -22.07
CA ASN A 201 -6.11 3.98 -22.44
C ASN A 201 -6.75 4.28 -23.82
N LEU A 202 -7.15 5.53 -24.06
CA LEU A 202 -7.72 5.94 -25.36
C LEU A 202 -6.73 5.76 -26.51
N ILE A 203 -5.44 6.06 -26.30
CA ILE A 203 -4.39 5.84 -27.30
C ILE A 203 -4.23 4.33 -27.61
N GLN A 204 -4.24 3.50 -26.56
CA GLN A 204 -4.12 2.03 -26.73
C GLN A 204 -5.33 1.45 -27.48
N GLU A 205 -6.55 1.88 -27.17
CA GLU A 205 -7.76 1.45 -27.87
C GLU A 205 -7.72 1.86 -29.35
N ARG A 206 -7.32 3.10 -29.65
CA ARG A 206 -7.16 3.56 -31.03
C ARG A 206 -6.12 2.74 -31.79
N ASN A 207 -5.02 2.36 -31.15
CA ASN A 207 -3.98 1.54 -31.78
C ASN A 207 -4.45 0.09 -32.04
N LYS A 208 -5.31 -0.47 -31.17
CA LYS A 208 -5.93 -1.78 -31.39
C LYS A 208 -6.92 -1.80 -32.55
N GLN A 209 -7.65 -0.70 -32.77
CA GLN A 209 -8.60 -0.59 -33.88
C GLN A 209 -7.94 -0.37 -35.26
N ARG A 210 -6.64 0.01 -35.26
CA ARG A 210 -5.85 0.21 -36.50
C ARG A 210 -5.08 -1.03 -36.95
N LYS A 211 -5.08 -2.11 -36.16
CA LYS A 211 -4.51 -3.41 -36.51
C LYS A 211 -5.60 -4.40 -36.89
#